data_536e8432ef53772f13d20d0535177073
#
_entry.id   536e8432ef53772f13d20d0535177073
#
_cell.length_a   1.000
_cell.length_b   1.000
_cell.length_c   1.000
_cell.angle_alpha   90.00
_cell.angle_beta   90.00
_cell.angle_gamma   90.00
#
_symmetry.space_group_name_H-M   'P 1'
#
loop_
_entity.id
_entity.type
_entity.pdbx_description
1 polymer ?
#
loop_
_entity_poly.entity_id
_entity_poly.type
_entity_poly.pdbx_seq_one_letter_code
_entity_poly.pdbx_strand_id
1 'polypeptide(L)'
;MITKINRKHLISFSFVICYLSFSVALSSCSDLMDTESEFVEFEENNKLQQATDSVYSVMGIIYKMQAIADRTVLLGELRGDLTTTTDAASVDLKAISSFKVDTENAYNRISDYYAIINNCNYFLTHVNKNLVIGGQKVFEDEYAAVKAYRAWTSLQLVLIYGQVPLITEPLLTEEAAQKAMTTNISGIEAICDYFIKDLTLNDLEKPYVDMELPDYGKTNWQKFFIPVRALLGDLCLWAGRYQEAAQYYHDYLALRTNPITTGNAKASWYDTRTKEFRDARNTFRFGNNDSECLSYIPMESSEFYGIKSNLLNIFNSNDLNRWYAQVMPTKHLRELSAASNYCYTFTKVDNSIDTLYAPKENLAKSEYIGDLRLGTIYDYSAEKEGRFPRVSEERQSFDKYPTNADGVTIYRTNMVYLRYAEALNRAGYPQSAFAVLKYGLYDDIVNKWIDETEREAAGNLIDFDIDLFTQNNTQGIHARGSGNSECDTLYVLPQPAIELNSRQDTVNYQMPLVEDMIIYEMALEGAFEGYRFYDLMRVALRRGDNAYLADPISLRNGTVDAELREKLMNKENWYLPLR
;
A
#
# COMPACT_ATOMS: atom_id res chain seq x y z
N MET A 1 0.84 48.51 72.12
CA MET A 1 1.95 47.61 72.39
C MET A 1 2.04 46.68 71.16
N ILE A 2 2.86 47.03 70.18
CA ILE A 2 2.99 46.30 68.93
C ILE A 2 4.30 45.50 69.00
N THR A 3 4.20 44.19 69.17
CA THR A 3 5.33 43.29 69.25
C THR A 3 5.97 43.14 67.86
N LYS A 4 7.23 43.61 67.79
CA LYS A 4 8.09 43.34 66.57
C LYS A 4 8.33 41.87 66.42
N ILE A 5 7.69 41.23 65.41
CA ILE A 5 8.03 39.90 65.00
C ILE A 5 9.38 39.94 64.28
N ASN A 6 10.31 39.14 64.78
CA ASN A 6 11.70 39.11 64.34
C ASN A 6 11.84 38.51 62.92
N ARG A 7 12.28 39.34 62.00
CA ARG A 7 12.40 39.02 60.54
C ARG A 7 13.16 37.72 60.25
N LYS A 8 14.05 37.27 61.13
CA LYS A 8 14.80 36.06 61.03
C LYS A 8 13.95 34.75 61.19
N HIS A 9 12.94 34.81 62.05
CA HIS A 9 12.02 33.70 62.25
C HIS A 9 10.99 33.57 61.13
N LEU A 10 10.62 34.65 60.46
CA LEU A 10 9.72 34.64 59.31
C LEU A 10 10.41 33.99 58.08
N ILE A 11 11.69 34.31 57.84
CA ILE A 11 12.48 33.74 56.73
C ILE A 11 12.72 32.26 56.98
N SER A 12 13.02 31.84 58.21
CA SER A 12 13.22 30.40 58.53
C SER A 12 11.92 29.61 58.42
N PHE A 13 10.77 30.20 58.76
CA PHE A 13 9.47 29.53 58.64
C PHE A 13 9.02 29.44 57.16
N SER A 14 9.31 30.42 56.31
CA SER A 14 9.07 30.37 54.88
C SER A 14 9.94 29.29 54.19
N PHE A 15 11.20 29.13 54.61
CA PHE A 15 12.06 28.07 54.05
C PHE A 15 11.61 26.67 54.44
N VAL A 16 11.09 26.48 55.67
CA VAL A 16 10.55 25.19 56.10
C VAL A 16 9.24 24.86 55.38
N ILE A 17 8.38 25.86 55.13
CA ILE A 17 7.15 25.64 54.33
C ILE A 17 7.48 25.35 52.86
N CYS A 18 8.46 26.05 52.27
CA CYS A 18 8.92 25.73 50.90
C CYS A 18 9.56 24.33 50.82
N TYR A 19 10.32 23.92 51.82
CA TYR A 19 10.93 22.58 51.84
C TYR A 19 9.89 21.47 52.04
N LEU A 20 8.89 21.68 52.87
CA LEU A 20 7.76 20.76 53.05
C LEU A 20 6.85 20.72 51.84
N SER A 21 6.59 21.84 51.15
CA SER A 21 5.82 21.84 49.90
C SER A 21 6.58 21.20 48.73
N PHE A 22 7.93 21.30 48.71
CA PHE A 22 8.75 20.66 47.69
C PHE A 22 8.91 19.15 47.91
N SER A 23 8.96 18.70 49.18
CA SER A 23 8.99 17.27 49.48
C SER A 23 7.62 16.58 49.28
N VAL A 24 6.51 17.27 49.46
CA VAL A 24 5.16 16.75 49.14
C VAL A 24 4.93 16.73 47.61
N ALA A 25 5.53 17.67 46.87
CA ALA A 25 5.48 17.63 45.39
C ALA A 25 6.33 16.53 44.78
N LEU A 26 7.39 16.07 45.45
CA LEU A 26 8.22 14.93 44.96
C LEU A 26 7.65 13.58 45.34
N SER A 27 6.84 13.46 46.38
CA SER A 27 6.12 12.23 46.73
C SER A 27 4.80 12.06 45.95
N SER A 28 4.26 13.14 45.35
CA SER A 28 3.07 13.08 44.51
C SER A 28 3.36 12.63 43.06
N CYS A 29 4.63 12.63 42.63
CA CYS A 29 4.99 12.16 41.28
C CYS A 29 5.21 10.67 41.19
N SER A 30 5.40 9.95 42.30
CA SER A 30 5.48 8.47 42.25
C SER A 30 4.10 7.83 42.08
N ASP A 31 3.06 8.37 42.70
CA ASP A 31 1.69 7.87 42.55
C ASP A 31 1.06 8.22 41.20
N LEU A 32 1.61 9.19 40.46
CA LEU A 32 1.15 9.51 39.09
C LEU A 32 1.86 8.64 38.02
N MET A 33 2.95 7.96 38.40
CA MET A 33 3.63 7.00 37.55
C MET A 33 3.23 5.55 37.85
N ASP A 34 2.61 5.31 38.99
CA ASP A 34 1.93 4.06 39.35
C ASP A 34 0.42 4.14 39.06
N THR A 35 0.01 4.73 37.98
CA THR A 35 -1.21 4.30 37.33
C THR A 35 -0.89 2.90 36.82
N GLU A 36 -1.24 1.90 37.61
CA GLU A 36 -1.53 0.57 37.09
C GLU A 36 -2.38 0.83 35.85
N SER A 37 -1.77 0.59 34.70
CA SER A 37 -2.46 0.70 33.43
C SER A 37 -3.67 -0.21 33.55
N GLU A 38 -4.89 0.29 33.50
CA GLU A 38 -6.10 -0.54 33.40
C GLU A 38 -6.02 -1.53 32.22
N PHE A 39 -4.96 -1.45 31.41
CA PHE A 39 -4.59 -2.35 30.33
C PHE A 39 -3.61 -3.46 30.76
N VAL A 40 -3.18 -3.58 32.00
CA VAL A 40 -2.20 -4.56 32.49
C VAL A 40 -2.77 -5.52 33.55
N GLU A 41 -4.06 -5.60 33.74
CA GLU A 41 -4.67 -6.78 34.35
C GLU A 41 -4.88 -7.90 33.31
N PHE A 42 -3.80 -8.28 32.66
CA PHE A 42 -3.76 -9.56 31.97
C PHE A 42 -3.14 -10.60 32.91
N GLU A 43 -3.85 -10.92 33.97
CA GLU A 43 -3.53 -12.08 34.75
C GLU A 43 -3.68 -13.36 33.90
N GLU A 44 -2.91 -14.40 34.27
CA GLU A 44 -2.93 -15.73 33.66
C GLU A 44 -4.32 -16.37 33.52
N ASN A 45 -5.35 -15.75 34.06
CA ASN A 45 -6.76 -16.19 34.03
C ASN A 45 -7.62 -15.58 32.93
N ASN A 46 -7.17 -14.58 32.20
CA ASN A 46 -7.91 -14.00 31.07
C ASN A 46 -7.72 -14.85 29.79
N LYS A 47 -8.21 -16.07 29.85
CA LYS A 47 -8.37 -16.89 28.65
C LYS A 47 -9.53 -16.32 27.86
N LEU A 48 -9.32 -15.99 26.59
CA LEU A 48 -10.38 -15.65 25.65
C LEU A 48 -11.29 -16.89 25.49
N GLN A 49 -12.39 -16.92 26.23
CA GLN A 49 -13.26 -18.10 26.38
C GLN A 49 -14.67 -17.84 25.89
N GLN A 50 -15.06 -16.57 25.69
CA GLN A 50 -16.36 -16.19 25.19
C GLN A 50 -16.25 -15.69 23.76
N ALA A 51 -17.23 -15.97 22.91
CA ALA A 51 -17.25 -15.53 21.52
C ALA A 51 -17.12 -13.99 21.36
N THR A 52 -17.61 -13.23 22.35
CA THR A 52 -17.50 -11.77 22.39
C THR A 52 -16.07 -11.26 22.68
N ASP A 53 -15.23 -12.06 23.32
CA ASP A 53 -13.89 -11.64 23.71
C ASP A 53 -12.97 -11.47 22.50
N SER A 54 -13.15 -12.28 21.46
CA SER A 54 -12.39 -12.23 20.21
C SER A 54 -12.60 -10.92 19.46
N VAL A 55 -13.82 -10.47 19.35
CA VAL A 55 -14.18 -9.24 18.64
C VAL A 55 -13.46 -8.05 19.24
N TYR A 56 -13.46 -7.91 20.55
CA TYR A 56 -12.77 -6.81 21.22
C TYR A 56 -11.25 -6.88 21.03
N SER A 57 -10.66 -8.08 21.05
CA SER A 57 -9.22 -8.25 20.81
C SER A 57 -8.82 -7.94 19.38
N VAL A 58 -9.59 -8.38 18.38
CA VAL A 58 -9.38 -8.07 16.97
C VAL A 58 -9.56 -6.58 16.70
N MET A 59 -10.60 -5.97 17.25
CA MET A 59 -10.82 -4.52 17.14
C MET A 59 -9.67 -3.72 17.78
N GLY A 60 -9.16 -4.17 18.92
CA GLY A 60 -7.98 -3.57 19.56
C GLY A 60 -6.75 -3.58 18.65
N ILE A 61 -6.53 -4.68 17.90
CA ILE A 61 -5.46 -4.77 16.90
C ILE A 61 -5.70 -3.78 15.76
N ILE A 62 -6.91 -3.71 15.22
CA ILE A 62 -7.28 -2.76 14.16
C ILE A 62 -7.04 -1.31 14.61
N TYR A 63 -7.42 -0.95 15.83
CA TYR A 63 -7.12 0.38 16.40
C TYR A 63 -5.62 0.67 16.50
N LYS A 64 -4.81 -0.34 16.84
CA LYS A 64 -3.34 -0.17 16.83
C LYS A 64 -2.80 0.02 15.41
N MET A 65 -3.39 -0.64 14.42
CA MET A 65 -2.99 -0.48 13.01
C MET A 65 -3.20 0.95 12.49
N GLN A 66 -4.14 1.70 13.03
CA GLN A 66 -4.33 3.11 12.67
C GLN A 66 -3.06 3.95 12.87
N ALA A 67 -2.26 3.63 13.89
CA ALA A 67 -1.02 4.37 14.17
C ALA A 67 0.02 4.28 13.03
N ILE A 68 -0.05 3.24 12.20
CA ILE A 68 0.88 3.04 11.08
C ILE A 68 0.23 3.30 9.72
N ALA A 69 -1.08 3.53 9.64
CA ALA A 69 -1.83 3.59 8.40
C ALA A 69 -1.26 4.64 7.42
N ASP A 70 -1.15 5.89 7.82
CA ASP A 70 -0.60 6.93 6.95
C ASP A 70 0.85 6.67 6.54
N ARG A 71 1.63 5.98 7.39
CA ARG A 71 3.03 5.64 7.11
C ARG A 71 3.15 4.63 5.98
N THR A 72 2.18 3.73 5.81
CA THR A 72 2.19 2.76 4.70
C THR A 72 2.21 3.47 3.35
N VAL A 73 1.55 4.63 3.26
CA VAL A 73 1.55 5.46 2.06
C VAL A 73 2.78 6.38 2.01
N LEU A 74 3.00 7.16 3.07
CA LEU A 74 4.01 8.22 3.05
C LEU A 74 5.45 7.69 2.90
N LEU A 75 5.79 6.59 3.59
CA LEU A 75 7.13 6.02 3.50
C LEU A 75 7.43 5.36 2.15
N GLY A 76 6.42 4.87 1.46
CA GLY A 76 6.59 4.30 0.13
C GLY A 76 6.58 5.36 -0.98
N GLU A 77 5.76 6.41 -0.86
CA GLU A 77 5.66 7.44 -1.88
C GLU A 77 6.78 8.47 -1.82
N LEU A 78 7.04 9.04 -0.64
CA LEU A 78 8.03 10.12 -0.50
C LEU A 78 9.46 9.68 -0.78
N ARG A 79 9.77 8.40 -0.59
CA ARG A 79 11.08 7.82 -0.94
C ARG A 79 11.17 7.38 -2.41
N GLY A 80 10.05 7.35 -3.13
CA GLY A 80 9.99 7.01 -4.55
C GLY A 80 10.36 8.18 -5.47
N ASP A 81 10.13 7.95 -6.76
CA ASP A 81 10.41 8.88 -7.85
C ASP A 81 9.16 9.63 -8.35
N LEU A 82 7.96 9.27 -7.87
CA LEU A 82 6.69 9.82 -8.36
C LEU A 82 6.22 11.07 -7.60
N THR A 83 6.73 11.28 -6.39
CA THR A 83 6.31 12.41 -5.54
C THR A 83 7.48 13.25 -5.05
N THR A 84 7.23 14.52 -4.83
CA THR A 84 8.18 15.47 -4.23
C THR A 84 7.49 16.35 -3.20
N THR A 85 8.24 16.85 -2.23
CA THR A 85 7.73 17.78 -1.23
C THR A 85 7.75 19.22 -1.74
N THR A 86 6.74 20.00 -1.35
CA THR A 86 6.68 21.45 -1.60
C THR A 86 7.32 22.23 -0.45
N ASP A 87 7.41 23.56 -0.60
CA ASP A 87 7.87 24.43 0.48
C ASP A 87 6.94 24.38 1.71
N ALA A 88 5.65 24.08 1.51
CA ALA A 88 4.66 23.93 2.57
C ALA A 88 4.79 22.62 3.37
N ALA A 89 5.59 21.66 2.90
CA ALA A 89 5.76 20.39 3.60
C ALA A 89 6.45 20.56 4.96
N SER A 90 6.04 19.74 5.91
CA SER A 90 6.69 19.67 7.23
C SER A 90 8.15 19.22 7.12
N VAL A 91 8.93 19.50 8.16
CA VAL A 91 10.33 19.07 8.24
C VAL A 91 10.45 17.56 8.14
N ASP A 92 9.55 16.82 8.80
CA ASP A 92 9.53 15.37 8.80
C ASP A 92 9.29 14.78 7.39
N LEU A 93 8.33 15.33 6.63
CA LEU A 93 8.06 14.90 5.26
C LEU A 93 9.25 15.20 4.33
N LYS A 94 9.88 16.38 4.49
CA LYS A 94 11.10 16.74 3.75
C LYS A 94 12.25 15.79 4.07
N ALA A 95 12.41 15.41 5.35
CA ALA A 95 13.42 14.46 5.78
C ALA A 95 13.23 13.07 5.16
N ILE A 96 11.97 12.58 5.07
CA ILE A 96 11.66 11.31 4.40
C ILE A 96 12.02 11.40 2.92
N SER A 97 11.57 12.44 2.22
CA SER A 97 11.79 12.62 0.79
C SER A 97 13.28 12.76 0.44
N SER A 98 14.09 13.34 1.32
CA SER A 98 15.54 13.52 1.13
C SER A 98 16.39 12.39 1.72
N PHE A 99 15.77 11.33 2.25
CA PHE A 99 16.47 10.23 2.94
C PHE A 99 17.33 10.70 4.13
N LYS A 100 16.92 11.76 4.82
CA LYS A 100 17.59 12.34 5.98
C LYS A 100 16.78 12.14 7.26
N VAL A 101 16.06 11.01 7.34
CA VAL A 101 15.25 10.66 8.51
C VAL A 101 16.16 10.34 9.70
N ASP A 102 15.88 10.95 10.83
CA ASP A 102 16.50 10.65 12.12
C ASP A 102 15.56 9.87 13.05
N THR A 103 16.01 9.61 14.26
CA THR A 103 15.24 8.87 15.27
C THR A 103 14.10 9.67 15.87
N GLU A 104 14.09 10.99 15.73
CA GLU A 104 13.05 11.88 16.29
C GLU A 104 11.94 12.20 15.28
N ASN A 105 12.10 11.79 14.02
CA ASN A 105 11.10 11.98 12.98
C ASN A 105 9.76 11.33 13.38
N ALA A 106 8.67 12.05 13.25
CA ALA A 106 7.33 11.60 13.66
C ALA A 106 6.86 10.31 12.96
N TYR A 107 7.40 10.02 11.78
CA TYR A 107 7.07 8.82 11.01
C TYR A 107 8.05 7.65 11.25
N ASN A 108 9.15 7.87 12.00
CA ASN A 108 10.13 6.83 12.35
C ASN A 108 9.84 6.25 13.74
N ARG A 109 8.78 5.47 13.88
CA ARG A 109 8.33 4.90 15.16
C ARG A 109 8.16 3.39 15.05
N ILE A 110 9.26 2.68 15.22
CA ILE A 110 9.30 1.20 15.17
C ILE A 110 8.43 0.55 16.26
N SER A 111 8.28 1.21 17.41
CA SER A 111 7.47 0.73 18.54
C SER A 111 6.00 0.48 18.17
N ASP A 112 5.44 1.28 17.26
CA ASP A 112 4.03 1.11 16.87
C ASP A 112 3.81 -0.22 16.11
N TYR A 113 4.78 -0.65 15.30
CA TYR A 113 4.73 -1.95 14.61
C TYR A 113 4.82 -3.10 15.61
N TYR A 114 5.75 -3.01 16.56
CA TYR A 114 5.87 -4.04 17.60
C TYR A 114 4.69 -4.07 18.57
N ALA A 115 4.02 -2.94 18.81
CA ALA A 115 2.78 -2.92 19.57
C ALA A 115 1.67 -3.73 18.90
N ILE A 116 1.55 -3.64 17.55
CA ILE A 116 0.60 -4.45 16.78
C ILE A 116 1.00 -5.94 16.87
N ILE A 117 2.26 -6.25 16.58
CA ILE A 117 2.79 -7.62 16.61
C ILE A 117 2.60 -8.25 18.00
N ASN A 118 2.86 -7.50 19.07
CA ASN A 118 2.70 -7.99 20.43
C ASN A 118 1.24 -8.30 20.78
N ASN A 119 0.30 -7.43 20.37
CA ASN A 119 -1.12 -7.71 20.54
C ASN A 119 -1.56 -8.96 19.76
N CYS A 120 -1.06 -9.13 18.53
CA CYS A 120 -1.30 -10.35 17.77
C CYS A 120 -0.74 -11.60 18.48
N ASN A 121 0.50 -11.53 18.95
CA ASN A 121 1.12 -12.63 19.69
C ASN A 121 0.35 -12.98 20.95
N TYR A 122 -0.09 -11.95 21.70
CA TYR A 122 -0.91 -12.16 22.89
C TYR A 122 -2.19 -12.91 22.58
N PHE A 123 -2.95 -12.44 21.57
CA PHE A 123 -4.19 -13.10 21.14
C PHE A 123 -3.92 -14.56 20.74
N LEU A 124 -2.95 -14.80 19.85
CA LEU A 124 -2.66 -16.13 19.32
C LEU A 124 -2.23 -17.14 20.40
N THR A 125 -1.61 -16.67 21.48
CA THR A 125 -1.16 -17.51 22.61
C THR A 125 -2.29 -17.82 23.57
N HIS A 126 -3.23 -16.90 23.80
CA HIS A 126 -4.24 -17.01 24.86
C HIS A 126 -5.63 -17.47 24.35
N VAL A 127 -5.89 -17.37 23.02
CA VAL A 127 -7.17 -17.79 22.46
C VAL A 127 -7.36 -19.30 22.54
N ASN A 128 -8.54 -19.73 22.96
CA ASN A 128 -8.92 -21.14 22.90
C ASN A 128 -9.42 -21.53 21.50
N LYS A 129 -8.48 -21.75 20.56
CA LYS A 129 -8.78 -22.13 19.17
C LYS A 129 -9.57 -23.45 19.01
N ASN A 130 -9.71 -24.24 20.08
CA ASN A 130 -10.44 -25.49 20.08
C ASN A 130 -11.88 -25.32 20.65
N LEU A 131 -12.28 -24.10 21.00
CA LEU A 131 -13.63 -23.85 21.51
C LEU A 131 -14.65 -24.07 20.40
N VAL A 132 -15.59 -24.99 20.65
CA VAL A 132 -16.69 -25.32 19.73
C VAL A 132 -18.02 -24.97 20.41
N ILE A 133 -18.82 -24.13 19.77
CA ILE A 133 -20.17 -23.79 20.21
C ILE A 133 -21.12 -24.09 19.04
N GLY A 134 -22.20 -24.86 19.31
CA GLY A 134 -23.13 -25.23 18.24
C GLY A 134 -22.55 -26.06 17.10
N GLY A 135 -21.42 -26.73 17.32
CA GLY A 135 -20.72 -27.55 16.30
C GLY A 135 -19.73 -26.76 15.43
N GLN A 136 -19.57 -25.45 15.66
CA GLN A 136 -18.63 -24.60 14.93
C GLN A 136 -17.46 -24.17 15.84
N LYS A 137 -16.25 -24.11 15.29
CA LYS A 137 -15.09 -23.52 15.96
C LYS A 137 -15.28 -21.99 16.01
N VAL A 138 -15.35 -21.45 17.22
CA VAL A 138 -15.74 -20.06 17.47
C VAL A 138 -14.66 -19.05 17.03
N PHE A 139 -13.38 -19.39 17.17
CA PHE A 139 -12.26 -18.47 16.97
C PHE A 139 -11.44 -18.73 15.70
N GLU A 140 -11.94 -19.56 14.78
CA GLU A 140 -11.15 -19.95 13.61
C GLU A 140 -10.86 -18.76 12.68
N ASP A 141 -11.87 -17.93 12.44
CA ASP A 141 -11.76 -16.78 11.53
C ASP A 141 -10.93 -15.66 12.14
N GLU A 142 -11.13 -15.37 13.42
CA GLU A 142 -10.34 -14.38 14.16
C GLU A 142 -8.87 -14.79 14.26
N TYR A 143 -8.61 -16.07 14.49
CA TYR A 143 -7.26 -16.62 14.54
C TYR A 143 -6.54 -16.43 13.20
N ALA A 144 -7.21 -16.70 12.09
CA ALA A 144 -6.70 -16.47 10.75
C ALA A 144 -6.43 -14.98 10.50
N ALA A 145 -7.38 -14.10 10.87
CA ALA A 145 -7.25 -12.66 10.71
C ALA A 145 -6.05 -12.10 11.49
N VAL A 146 -5.89 -12.50 12.75
CA VAL A 146 -4.79 -12.04 13.60
C VAL A 146 -3.43 -12.52 13.09
N LYS A 147 -3.34 -13.75 12.58
CA LYS A 147 -2.13 -14.22 11.90
C LYS A 147 -1.80 -13.38 10.66
N ALA A 148 -2.79 -13.04 9.87
CA ALA A 148 -2.60 -12.19 8.70
C ALA A 148 -2.13 -10.77 9.09
N TYR A 149 -2.71 -10.15 10.12
CA TYR A 149 -2.25 -8.87 10.64
C TYR A 149 -0.79 -8.93 11.12
N ARG A 150 -0.42 -9.97 11.86
CA ARG A 150 0.95 -10.18 12.33
C ARG A 150 1.93 -10.29 11.17
N ALA A 151 1.61 -11.12 10.18
CA ALA A 151 2.47 -11.35 9.02
C ALA A 151 2.61 -10.08 8.18
N TRP A 152 1.51 -9.38 7.88
CA TRP A 152 1.54 -8.15 7.12
C TRP A 152 2.33 -7.04 7.85
N THR A 153 2.08 -6.86 9.15
CA THR A 153 2.81 -5.87 9.95
C THR A 153 4.30 -6.15 9.98
N SER A 154 4.68 -7.43 10.11
CA SER A 154 6.09 -7.84 10.10
C SER A 154 6.74 -7.64 8.73
N LEU A 155 6.00 -7.86 7.64
CA LEU A 155 6.46 -7.53 6.29
C LEU A 155 6.69 -6.01 6.16
N GLN A 156 5.73 -5.17 6.56
CA GLN A 156 5.92 -3.71 6.53
C GLN A 156 7.15 -3.29 7.36
N LEU A 157 7.29 -3.84 8.54
CA LEU A 157 8.40 -3.57 9.45
C LEU A 157 9.76 -3.86 8.79
N VAL A 158 9.94 -5.04 8.21
CA VAL A 158 11.23 -5.41 7.59
C VAL A 158 11.50 -4.64 6.29
N LEU A 159 10.49 -4.26 5.54
CA LEU A 159 10.64 -3.42 4.35
C LEU A 159 11.09 -1.98 4.69
N ILE A 160 10.71 -1.48 5.86
CA ILE A 160 11.06 -0.14 6.32
C ILE A 160 12.45 -0.13 6.97
N TYR A 161 12.80 -1.14 7.77
CA TYR A 161 14.01 -1.14 8.62
C TYR A 161 15.09 -2.14 8.16
N GLY A 162 14.80 -3.03 7.24
CA GLY A 162 15.74 -3.97 6.62
C GLY A 162 16.10 -5.18 7.47
N GLN A 163 16.56 -4.94 8.68
CA GLN A 163 16.95 -5.98 9.64
C GLN A 163 16.21 -5.75 10.96
N VAL A 164 15.36 -6.69 11.37
CA VAL A 164 14.46 -6.52 12.50
C VAL A 164 14.39 -7.79 13.35
N PRO A 165 14.17 -7.69 14.67
CA PRO A 165 13.87 -8.85 15.49
C PRO A 165 12.58 -9.55 15.06
N LEU A 166 12.64 -10.85 14.78
CA LEU A 166 11.45 -11.68 14.59
C LEU A 166 10.89 -12.10 15.96
N ILE A 167 9.79 -11.45 16.36
CA ILE A 167 9.13 -11.65 17.64
C ILE A 167 7.80 -12.36 17.43
N THR A 168 7.69 -13.59 17.94
CA THR A 168 6.53 -14.48 17.73
C THR A 168 5.78 -14.82 19.01
N GLU A 169 6.35 -14.45 20.17
CA GLU A 169 5.76 -14.63 21.49
C GLU A 169 5.37 -13.30 22.12
N PRO A 170 4.36 -13.27 22.99
CA PRO A 170 3.97 -12.03 23.67
C PRO A 170 5.05 -11.55 24.63
N LEU A 171 5.36 -10.26 24.54
CA LEU A 171 6.30 -9.59 25.44
C LEU A 171 5.50 -8.87 26.54
N LEU A 172 5.54 -9.41 27.76
CA LEU A 172 4.72 -8.94 28.87
C LEU A 172 5.51 -8.06 29.87
N THR A 173 6.83 -7.99 29.71
CA THR A 173 7.70 -7.18 30.57
C THR A 173 8.69 -6.37 29.74
N GLU A 174 9.13 -5.24 30.29
CA GLU A 174 10.15 -4.40 29.64
C GLU A 174 11.48 -5.16 29.45
N GLU A 175 11.87 -5.97 30.41
CA GLU A 175 13.08 -6.80 30.31
C GLU A 175 12.99 -7.81 29.15
N ALA A 176 11.84 -8.47 28.99
CA ALA A 176 11.61 -9.37 27.86
C ALA A 176 11.67 -8.61 26.52
N ALA A 177 11.10 -7.39 26.46
CA ALA A 177 11.13 -6.56 25.27
C ALA A 177 12.57 -6.13 24.92
N GLN A 178 13.35 -5.65 25.89
CA GLN A 178 14.74 -5.25 25.68
C GLN A 178 15.60 -6.43 25.19
N LYS A 179 15.42 -7.61 25.75
CA LYS A 179 16.11 -8.82 25.31
C LYS A 179 15.71 -9.21 23.88
N ALA A 180 14.42 -9.17 23.56
CA ALA A 180 13.90 -9.53 22.24
C ALA A 180 14.44 -8.62 21.13
N MET A 181 14.65 -7.33 21.41
CA MET A 181 15.19 -6.36 20.44
C MET A 181 16.62 -6.66 19.98
N THR A 182 17.34 -7.52 20.66
CA THR A 182 18.72 -7.91 20.33
C THR A 182 18.86 -9.36 19.85
N THR A 183 17.73 -10.08 19.77
CA THR A 183 17.73 -11.50 19.40
C THR A 183 16.97 -11.72 18.08
N ASN A 184 17.29 -12.81 17.39
CA ASN A 184 16.62 -13.23 16.14
C ASN A 184 16.49 -12.12 15.09
N ILE A 185 17.54 -11.33 14.90
CA ILE A 185 17.59 -10.29 13.87
C ILE A 185 17.47 -10.96 12.50
N SER A 186 16.45 -10.59 11.74
CA SER A 186 16.07 -11.23 10.48
C SER A 186 15.85 -10.19 9.38
N GLY A 187 16.31 -10.52 8.18
CA GLY A 187 16.05 -9.74 6.97
C GLY A 187 14.77 -10.16 6.26
N ILE A 188 14.51 -9.52 5.13
CA ILE A 188 13.26 -9.66 4.36
C ILE A 188 12.95 -11.14 4.06
N GLU A 189 13.91 -11.89 3.48
CA GLU A 189 13.70 -13.27 3.08
C GLU A 189 13.35 -14.16 4.28
N ALA A 190 14.07 -14.05 5.38
CA ALA A 190 13.84 -14.86 6.58
C ALA A 190 12.47 -14.56 7.24
N ILE A 191 12.06 -13.28 7.26
CA ILE A 191 10.74 -12.88 7.75
C ILE A 191 9.64 -13.46 6.85
N CYS A 192 9.80 -13.33 5.53
CA CYS A 192 8.83 -13.87 4.58
C CYS A 192 8.72 -15.40 4.70
N ASP A 193 9.84 -16.11 4.73
CA ASP A 193 9.88 -17.57 4.88
C ASP A 193 9.20 -18.08 6.15
N TYR A 194 9.38 -17.35 7.25
CA TYR A 194 8.69 -17.69 8.50
C TYR A 194 7.18 -17.58 8.34
N PHE A 195 6.70 -16.43 7.81
CA PHE A 195 5.26 -16.18 7.72
C PHE A 195 4.57 -16.95 6.60
N ILE A 196 5.25 -17.31 5.52
CA ILE A 196 4.73 -18.25 4.52
C ILE A 196 4.38 -19.58 5.22
N LYS A 197 5.29 -20.13 6.02
CA LYS A 197 5.04 -21.37 6.78
C LYS A 197 3.95 -21.21 7.83
N ASP A 198 3.93 -20.07 8.53
CA ASP A 198 2.95 -19.80 9.58
C ASP A 198 1.51 -19.69 9.01
N LEU A 199 1.35 -19.08 7.81
CA LEU A 199 0.05 -18.88 7.19
C LEU A 199 -0.46 -20.09 6.38
N THR A 200 0.41 -20.97 5.90
CA THR A 200 0.04 -22.15 5.09
C THR A 200 -0.38 -23.37 5.92
N LEU A 201 -0.51 -23.23 7.23
CA LEU A 201 -1.04 -24.29 8.08
C LEU A 201 -2.56 -24.44 7.84
N ASN A 202 -2.97 -25.63 7.50
CA ASN A 202 -4.18 -26.19 6.92
C ASN A 202 -5.55 -25.48 7.12
N ASP A 203 -5.74 -24.71 8.18
CA ASP A 203 -7.04 -24.09 8.51
C ASP A 203 -7.11 -22.59 8.12
N LEU A 204 -6.01 -22.04 7.58
CA LEU A 204 -5.86 -20.59 7.36
C LEU A 204 -5.99 -20.16 5.90
N GLU A 205 -6.15 -21.10 4.98
CA GLU A 205 -6.37 -20.80 3.54
C GLU A 205 -7.78 -20.30 3.22
N LYS A 206 -8.42 -19.64 4.16
CA LYS A 206 -9.69 -18.99 3.84
C LYS A 206 -9.45 -17.77 2.96
N PRO A 207 -10.17 -17.63 1.86
CA PRO A 207 -9.98 -16.49 0.95
C PRO A 207 -10.38 -15.16 1.60
N TYR A 208 -11.23 -15.20 2.60
CA TYR A 208 -11.68 -14.07 3.42
C TYR A 208 -12.17 -14.57 4.77
N VAL A 209 -12.19 -13.68 5.73
CA VAL A 209 -12.71 -13.94 7.07
C VAL A 209 -14.18 -13.52 7.08
N ASP A 210 -15.04 -14.48 7.41
CA ASP A 210 -16.48 -14.23 7.58
C ASP A 210 -16.79 -14.09 9.09
N MET A 211 -16.54 -12.89 9.58
CA MET A 211 -16.68 -12.55 11.00
C MET A 211 -17.85 -11.57 11.18
N GLU A 212 -18.76 -11.87 12.09
CA GLU A 212 -19.80 -10.94 12.48
C GLU A 212 -19.25 -9.94 13.51
N LEU A 213 -19.01 -8.72 13.08
CA LEU A 213 -18.71 -7.61 13.97
C LEU A 213 -20.03 -6.92 14.42
N PRO A 214 -20.03 -6.27 15.58
CA PRO A 214 -21.12 -5.39 15.98
C PRO A 214 -21.45 -4.39 14.87
N ASP A 215 -22.73 -4.03 14.75
CA ASP A 215 -23.21 -3.12 13.72
C ASP A 215 -22.51 -1.75 13.80
N TYR A 216 -21.61 -1.51 12.86
CA TYR A 216 -20.91 -0.24 12.63
C TYR A 216 -21.56 0.53 11.46
N GLY A 217 -22.86 0.51 11.37
CA GLY A 217 -23.62 1.25 10.36
C GLY A 217 -23.52 0.60 8.97
N LYS A 218 -23.16 1.40 7.94
CA LYS A 218 -23.04 0.93 6.55
C LYS A 218 -21.64 0.46 6.18
N THR A 219 -20.73 0.39 7.12
CA THR A 219 -19.32 0.05 6.87
C THR A 219 -19.20 -1.42 6.53
N ASN A 220 -18.56 -1.72 5.42
CA ASN A 220 -18.25 -3.10 5.05
C ASN A 220 -17.02 -3.58 5.83
N TRP A 221 -17.25 -4.08 7.04
CA TRP A 221 -16.22 -4.55 7.96
C TRP A 221 -15.44 -5.77 7.45
N GLN A 222 -15.95 -6.55 6.51
CA GLN A 222 -15.21 -7.64 5.86
C GLN A 222 -13.92 -7.14 5.21
N LYS A 223 -13.89 -5.89 4.76
CA LYS A 223 -12.71 -5.26 4.18
C LYS A 223 -11.67 -4.78 5.20
N PHE A 224 -11.91 -4.92 6.49
CA PHE A 224 -10.88 -4.68 7.50
C PHE A 224 -9.84 -5.82 7.51
N PHE A 225 -10.22 -6.99 7.01
CA PHE A 225 -9.39 -8.18 7.06
C PHE A 225 -8.47 -8.27 5.83
N ILE A 226 -7.23 -8.67 6.10
CA ILE A 226 -6.22 -8.85 5.06
C ILE A 226 -6.48 -10.17 4.33
N PRO A 227 -6.62 -10.17 3.00
CA PRO A 227 -6.80 -11.40 2.24
C PRO A 227 -5.54 -12.26 2.31
N VAL A 228 -5.63 -13.41 2.96
CA VAL A 228 -4.47 -14.27 3.30
C VAL A 228 -3.72 -14.72 2.05
N ARG A 229 -4.42 -15.12 0.98
CA ARG A 229 -3.76 -15.57 -0.27
C ARG A 229 -3.03 -14.43 -0.98
N ALA A 230 -3.59 -13.21 -1.00
CA ALA A 230 -2.88 -12.07 -1.56
C ALA A 230 -1.61 -11.74 -0.75
N LEU A 231 -1.70 -11.82 0.59
CA LEU A 231 -0.54 -11.65 1.47
C LEU A 231 0.50 -12.76 1.27
N LEU A 232 0.09 -14.02 1.13
CA LEU A 232 1.01 -15.12 0.80
C LEU A 232 1.71 -14.89 -0.54
N GLY A 233 0.98 -14.38 -1.53
CA GLY A 233 1.56 -13.94 -2.80
C GLY A 233 2.65 -12.89 -2.60
N ASP A 234 2.40 -11.86 -1.78
CA ASP A 234 3.38 -10.83 -1.46
C ASP A 234 4.61 -11.39 -0.74
N LEU A 235 4.40 -12.22 0.27
CA LEU A 235 5.50 -12.86 1.02
C LEU A 235 6.36 -13.73 0.10
N CYS A 236 5.75 -14.54 -0.76
CA CYS A 236 6.43 -15.36 -1.75
C CYS A 236 7.18 -14.50 -2.78
N LEU A 237 6.59 -13.39 -3.24
CA LEU A 237 7.21 -12.46 -4.18
C LEU A 237 8.48 -11.83 -3.60
N TRP A 238 8.44 -11.40 -2.33
CA TRP A 238 9.58 -10.86 -1.60
C TRP A 238 10.64 -11.91 -1.25
N ALA A 239 10.23 -13.17 -1.01
CA ALA A 239 11.14 -14.29 -0.78
C ALA A 239 11.76 -14.86 -2.07
N GLY A 240 11.40 -14.34 -3.26
CA GLY A 240 11.89 -14.85 -4.53
C GLY A 240 11.26 -16.17 -4.97
N ARG A 241 10.15 -16.59 -4.37
CA ARG A 241 9.38 -17.79 -4.69
C ARG A 241 8.30 -17.47 -5.72
N TYR A 242 8.72 -17.14 -6.94
CA TYR A 242 7.84 -16.52 -7.94
C TYR A 242 6.72 -17.42 -8.45
N GLN A 243 7.00 -18.71 -8.59
CA GLN A 243 6.00 -19.70 -8.99
C GLN A 243 4.89 -19.83 -7.94
N GLU A 244 5.28 -19.89 -6.65
CA GLU A 244 4.34 -19.94 -5.54
C GLU A 244 3.56 -18.61 -5.43
N ALA A 245 4.23 -17.48 -5.62
CA ALA A 245 3.58 -16.17 -5.64
C ALA A 245 2.50 -16.09 -6.73
N ALA A 246 2.83 -16.52 -7.96
CA ALA A 246 1.88 -16.55 -9.07
C ALA A 246 0.68 -17.46 -8.76
N GLN A 247 0.91 -18.62 -8.13
CA GLN A 247 -0.16 -19.52 -7.73
C GLN A 247 -1.09 -18.90 -6.68
N TYR A 248 -0.54 -18.28 -5.62
CA TYR A 248 -1.37 -17.64 -4.58
C TYR A 248 -2.19 -16.47 -5.12
N TYR A 249 -1.61 -15.65 -6.00
CA TYR A 249 -2.35 -14.57 -6.64
C TYR A 249 -3.42 -15.10 -7.59
N HIS A 250 -3.10 -16.12 -8.40
CA HIS A 250 -4.06 -16.79 -9.27
C HIS A 250 -5.24 -17.32 -8.46
N ASP A 251 -4.98 -18.12 -7.42
CA ASP A 251 -6.01 -18.71 -6.59
C ASP A 251 -6.89 -17.66 -5.90
N TYR A 252 -6.28 -16.54 -5.48
CA TYR A 252 -7.04 -15.42 -4.93
C TYR A 252 -7.95 -14.76 -5.98
N LEU A 253 -7.41 -14.49 -7.17
CA LEU A 253 -8.16 -13.85 -8.25
C LEU A 253 -9.26 -14.76 -8.79
N ALA A 254 -9.01 -16.08 -8.91
CA ALA A 254 -9.97 -17.07 -9.36
C ALA A 254 -11.19 -17.21 -8.43
N LEU A 255 -11.02 -16.96 -7.13
CA LEU A 255 -12.11 -16.99 -6.15
C LEU A 255 -13.01 -15.74 -6.21
N ARG A 256 -12.59 -14.71 -6.90
CA ARG A 256 -13.35 -13.46 -6.97
C ARG A 256 -14.31 -13.47 -8.14
N THR A 257 -15.52 -13.06 -7.88
CA THR A 257 -16.59 -12.92 -8.89
C THR A 257 -16.46 -11.66 -9.74
N ASN A 258 -15.51 -10.76 -9.42
CA ASN A 258 -15.31 -9.50 -10.12
C ASN A 258 -13.92 -9.47 -10.78
N PRO A 259 -13.80 -9.94 -12.01
CA PRO A 259 -12.60 -9.71 -12.82
C PRO A 259 -12.39 -8.21 -13.02
N ILE A 260 -11.20 -7.79 -13.49
CA ILE A 260 -11.00 -6.40 -13.95
C ILE A 260 -12.02 -6.15 -15.05
N THR A 261 -13.11 -5.51 -14.69
CA THR A 261 -14.14 -5.21 -15.67
C THR A 261 -13.79 -3.93 -16.40
N THR A 262 -14.00 -3.95 -17.69
CA THR A 262 -13.84 -2.81 -18.58
C THR A 262 -14.77 -1.65 -18.28
N GLY A 263 -15.82 -1.90 -17.50
CA GLY A 263 -16.92 -0.96 -17.29
C GLY A 263 -16.50 0.38 -16.72
N ASN A 264 -15.43 0.42 -15.97
CA ASN A 264 -14.99 1.66 -15.32
C ASN A 264 -13.90 2.42 -16.06
N ALA A 265 -13.25 1.81 -17.05
CA ALA A 265 -12.08 2.44 -17.65
C ALA A 265 -12.35 3.21 -18.94
N LYS A 266 -13.26 2.77 -19.79
CA LYS A 266 -13.27 3.25 -21.18
C LYS A 266 -14.41 4.13 -21.61
N ALA A 267 -15.63 3.67 -21.30
CA ALA A 267 -16.83 4.30 -21.86
C ALA A 267 -17.06 5.70 -21.30
N SER A 268 -16.48 5.99 -20.15
CA SER A 268 -16.62 7.27 -19.47
C SER A 268 -15.69 8.37 -19.95
N TRP A 269 -14.65 8.03 -20.73
CA TRP A 269 -13.60 8.97 -21.12
C TRP A 269 -13.94 9.80 -22.33
N TYR A 270 -14.61 9.22 -23.32
CA TYR A 270 -14.99 9.91 -24.52
C TYR A 270 -16.49 9.81 -24.72
N ASP A 271 -17.17 10.95 -24.67
CA ASP A 271 -18.58 11.04 -25.02
C ASP A 271 -18.70 11.17 -26.53
N THR A 272 -19.12 10.12 -27.22
CA THR A 272 -19.29 10.10 -28.66
C THR A 272 -20.35 11.10 -29.14
N ARG A 273 -21.26 11.51 -28.27
CA ARG A 273 -22.31 12.47 -28.57
C ARG A 273 -21.82 13.92 -28.53
N THR A 274 -21.07 14.28 -27.49
CA THR A 274 -20.49 15.63 -27.32
C THR A 274 -19.14 15.75 -28.00
N LYS A 275 -18.51 14.65 -28.39
CA LYS A 275 -17.14 14.56 -28.92
C LYS A 275 -16.10 15.15 -27.99
N GLU A 276 -16.36 15.06 -26.69
CA GLU A 276 -15.50 15.58 -25.65
C GLU A 276 -14.98 14.45 -24.77
N PHE A 277 -13.75 14.60 -24.27
CA PHE A 277 -13.25 13.75 -23.21
C PHE A 277 -13.92 14.11 -21.90
N ARG A 278 -14.54 13.12 -21.28
CA ARG A 278 -15.04 13.29 -19.92
C ARG A 278 -13.89 13.31 -18.95
N ASP A 279 -14.10 14.01 -17.87
CA ASP A 279 -13.18 14.10 -16.77
C ASP A 279 -12.91 12.72 -16.15
N ALA A 280 -11.66 12.33 -16.17
CA ALA A 280 -11.15 11.08 -15.60
C ALA A 280 -11.39 10.93 -14.11
N ARG A 281 -11.53 12.04 -13.40
CA ARG A 281 -11.55 12.11 -11.94
C ARG A 281 -12.57 11.18 -11.29
N ASN A 282 -13.70 10.94 -11.93
CA ASN A 282 -14.75 10.07 -11.37
C ASN A 282 -14.47 8.57 -11.57
N THR A 283 -13.54 8.21 -12.44
CA THR A 283 -13.29 6.81 -12.82
C THR A 283 -12.26 6.14 -11.93
N PHE A 284 -11.34 6.91 -11.35
CA PHE A 284 -10.27 6.42 -10.45
C PHE A 284 -10.46 6.83 -9.00
N ARG A 285 -11.68 7.12 -8.62
CA ARG A 285 -12.03 7.43 -7.25
C ARG A 285 -12.26 6.15 -6.48
N PHE A 286 -11.30 5.75 -5.67
CA PHE A 286 -11.40 4.56 -4.84
C PHE A 286 -11.91 4.94 -3.46
N GLY A 287 -13.16 4.58 -3.18
CA GLY A 287 -13.70 4.61 -1.82
C GLY A 287 -13.54 3.24 -1.15
N ASN A 288 -13.56 3.21 0.17
CA ASN A 288 -13.52 1.97 0.95
C ASN A 288 -14.65 1.00 0.58
N ASN A 289 -15.76 1.53 0.12
CA ASN A 289 -16.91 0.75 -0.34
C ASN A 289 -16.84 0.31 -1.82
N ASP A 290 -15.80 0.76 -2.55
CA ASP A 290 -15.61 0.36 -3.94
C ASP A 290 -15.27 -1.12 -4.05
N SER A 291 -15.72 -1.78 -5.12
CA SER A 291 -15.42 -3.20 -5.39
C SER A 291 -13.93 -3.47 -5.60
N GLU A 292 -13.16 -2.47 -5.99
CA GLU A 292 -11.70 -2.58 -6.11
C GLU A 292 -10.98 -2.62 -4.76
N CYS A 293 -11.51 -1.98 -3.73
CA CYS A 293 -10.93 -2.02 -2.40
C CYS A 293 -11.16 -3.41 -1.79
N LEU A 294 -10.08 -4.12 -1.53
CA LEU A 294 -10.08 -5.47 -0.95
C LEU A 294 -9.90 -5.43 0.56
N SER A 295 -9.01 -4.56 1.01
CA SER A 295 -8.70 -4.41 2.43
C SER A 295 -8.20 -3.00 2.73
N TYR A 296 -8.61 -2.46 3.87
CA TYR A 296 -8.18 -1.14 4.35
C TYR A 296 -8.12 -1.09 5.88
N ILE A 297 -7.31 -0.19 6.41
CA ILE A 297 -7.28 0.15 7.83
C ILE A 297 -8.35 1.24 8.04
N PRO A 298 -9.41 1.00 8.81
CA PRO A 298 -10.42 2.02 9.09
C PRO A 298 -9.82 3.13 9.95
N MET A 299 -10.07 4.37 9.58
CA MET A 299 -9.60 5.55 10.29
C MET A 299 -10.78 6.28 10.95
N GLU A 300 -10.50 7.27 11.80
CA GLU A 300 -11.55 8.05 12.45
C GLU A 300 -12.51 8.66 11.42
N SER A 301 -13.78 8.38 11.60
CA SER A 301 -14.89 8.86 10.78
C SER A 301 -16.14 9.06 11.62
N SER A 302 -17.28 9.31 10.99
CA SER A 302 -18.59 9.30 11.68
C SER A 302 -18.99 7.91 12.19
N GLU A 303 -18.41 6.85 11.62
CA GLU A 303 -18.78 5.46 11.89
C GLU A 303 -17.69 4.70 12.66
N PHE A 304 -16.45 5.20 12.71
CA PHE A 304 -15.33 4.53 13.33
C PHE A 304 -14.47 5.50 14.15
N TYR A 305 -14.18 5.16 15.39
CA TYR A 305 -13.38 5.98 16.30
C TYR A 305 -11.87 5.74 16.11
N GLY A 306 -11.06 6.66 16.59
CA GLY A 306 -9.63 6.46 16.73
C GLY A 306 -8.76 7.58 16.16
N ILE A 307 -7.81 7.24 15.28
CA ILE A 307 -6.87 8.18 14.69
C ILE A 307 -7.41 8.67 13.35
N LYS A 308 -7.40 9.97 13.15
CA LYS A 308 -7.75 10.60 11.88
C LYS A 308 -6.57 10.51 10.90
N SER A 309 -6.83 10.05 9.68
CA SER A 309 -5.81 10.12 8.62
C SER A 309 -5.50 11.56 8.23
N ASN A 310 -4.22 11.85 8.05
CA ASN A 310 -3.73 13.15 7.60
C ASN A 310 -3.37 13.17 6.11
N LEU A 311 -3.53 12.07 5.38
CA LEU A 311 -3.15 11.95 3.97
C LEU A 311 -3.83 13.00 3.11
N LEU A 312 -5.12 13.24 3.35
CA LEU A 312 -5.87 14.25 2.61
C LEU A 312 -5.27 15.65 2.79
N ASN A 313 -4.84 16.01 4.00
CA ASN A 313 -4.21 17.30 4.28
C ASN A 313 -2.79 17.42 3.69
N ILE A 314 -2.12 16.30 3.51
CA ILE A 314 -0.76 16.25 2.94
C ILE A 314 -0.82 16.37 1.42
N PHE A 315 -1.75 15.64 0.79
CA PHE A 315 -1.85 15.55 -0.67
C PHE A 315 -2.78 16.59 -1.30
N ASN A 316 -3.63 17.24 -0.53
CA ASN A 316 -4.61 18.19 -1.03
C ASN A 316 -4.27 19.64 -0.71
N SER A 317 -4.57 20.53 -1.66
CA SER A 317 -4.55 21.98 -1.49
C SER A 317 -5.96 22.48 -1.17
N ASN A 318 -6.48 22.19 0.00
CA ASN A 318 -7.78 22.66 0.46
C ASN A 318 -7.68 23.95 1.32
N ASP A 319 -8.83 24.50 1.74
CA ASP A 319 -8.90 25.70 2.58
C ASP A 319 -8.18 25.57 3.93
N LEU A 320 -7.97 24.33 4.43
CA LEU A 320 -7.21 24.05 5.64
C LEU A 320 -5.71 24.19 5.39
N ASN A 321 -5.24 23.81 4.22
CA ASN A 321 -3.86 23.97 3.75
C ASN A 321 -3.70 25.26 2.93
N ARG A 322 -4.28 26.28 3.28
CA ARG A 322 -4.50 27.62 2.68
C ARG A 322 -3.82 27.97 1.36
N TRP A 323 -2.79 27.21 0.91
CA TRP A 323 -1.95 27.64 -0.20
C TRP A 323 -1.53 26.50 -1.12
N TYR A 324 -1.09 25.33 -0.61
CA TYR A 324 -0.50 24.27 -1.47
C TYR A 324 -0.55 22.93 -0.77
N ALA A 325 -0.68 21.84 -1.54
CA ALA A 325 -0.39 20.50 -1.07
C ALA A 325 1.05 20.43 -0.53
N GLN A 326 1.28 19.64 0.50
CA GLN A 326 2.62 19.41 1.05
C GLN A 326 3.45 18.49 0.15
N VAL A 327 2.78 17.64 -0.62
CA VAL A 327 3.37 16.68 -1.55
C VAL A 327 2.69 16.82 -2.91
N MET A 328 3.46 16.76 -3.98
CA MET A 328 2.97 16.93 -5.35
C MET A 328 3.61 15.89 -6.29
N PRO A 329 3.01 15.63 -7.47
CA PRO A 329 3.62 14.79 -8.49
C PRO A 329 4.93 15.36 -8.99
N THR A 330 5.91 14.49 -9.23
CA THR A 330 7.18 14.89 -9.84
C THR A 330 7.05 15.15 -11.33
N LYS A 331 8.06 15.78 -11.91
CA LYS A 331 8.21 15.87 -13.36
C LYS A 331 8.27 14.49 -13.99
N HIS A 332 8.94 13.54 -13.35
CA HIS A 332 9.06 12.16 -13.83
C HIS A 332 7.69 11.47 -13.98
N LEU A 333 6.80 11.55 -12.99
CA LEU A 333 5.45 10.98 -13.11
C LEU A 333 4.67 11.57 -14.28
N ARG A 334 4.79 12.89 -14.50
CA ARG A 334 4.16 13.56 -15.62
C ARG A 334 4.70 13.10 -16.97
N GLU A 335 6.01 12.88 -17.06
CA GLU A 335 6.68 12.35 -18.26
C GLU A 335 6.31 10.88 -18.52
N LEU A 336 6.19 10.06 -17.48
CA LEU A 336 5.69 8.69 -17.59
C LEU A 336 4.26 8.69 -18.17
N SER A 337 3.38 9.53 -17.66
CA SER A 337 2.03 9.68 -18.21
C SER A 337 2.04 10.14 -19.66
N ALA A 338 2.85 11.15 -19.99
CA ALA A 338 2.94 11.70 -21.34
C ALA A 338 3.50 10.70 -22.37
N ALA A 339 4.32 9.74 -21.92
CA ALA A 339 4.85 8.68 -22.78
C ALA A 339 3.80 7.63 -23.19
N SER A 340 2.70 7.53 -22.45
CA SER A 340 1.59 6.64 -22.78
C SER A 340 0.71 7.23 -23.89
N ASN A 341 0.14 6.36 -24.72
CA ASN A 341 -0.83 6.76 -25.74
C ASN A 341 -2.22 6.31 -25.31
N TYR A 342 -3.15 7.26 -25.31
CA TYR A 342 -4.54 6.89 -25.19
C TYR A 342 -5.13 6.59 -26.56
N CYS A 343 -5.80 5.46 -26.72
CA CYS A 343 -6.60 5.18 -27.92
C CYS A 343 -7.94 4.55 -27.56
N TYR A 344 -8.94 4.89 -28.35
CA TYR A 344 -10.29 4.39 -28.16
C TYR A 344 -10.97 4.13 -29.52
N THR A 345 -11.43 2.90 -29.73
CA THR A 345 -12.18 2.50 -30.92
C THR A 345 -13.67 2.53 -30.63
N PHE A 346 -14.43 3.15 -31.49
CA PHE A 346 -15.88 3.25 -31.35
C PHE A 346 -16.60 3.06 -32.70
N THR A 347 -17.83 2.58 -32.63
CA THR A 347 -18.67 2.43 -33.83
C THR A 347 -19.48 3.70 -34.03
N LYS A 348 -19.38 4.28 -35.21
CA LYS A 348 -20.18 5.45 -35.63
C LYS A 348 -21.63 5.05 -35.94
N VAL A 349 -22.48 6.06 -36.13
CA VAL A 349 -23.90 5.88 -36.45
C VAL A 349 -24.10 5.15 -37.78
N ASP A 350 -23.16 5.24 -38.70
CA ASP A 350 -23.16 4.54 -40.00
C ASP A 350 -22.57 3.12 -39.94
N ASN A 351 -22.35 2.59 -38.73
CA ASN A 351 -21.70 1.31 -38.42
C ASN A 351 -20.22 1.21 -38.84
N SER A 352 -19.59 2.28 -39.28
CA SER A 352 -18.15 2.30 -39.47
C SER A 352 -17.41 2.37 -38.14
N ILE A 353 -16.23 1.75 -38.09
CA ILE A 353 -15.36 1.80 -36.90
C ILE A 353 -14.39 2.98 -37.07
N ASP A 354 -14.29 3.81 -36.05
CA ASP A 354 -13.32 4.90 -36.00
C ASP A 354 -12.45 4.77 -34.76
N THR A 355 -11.22 5.23 -34.85
CA THR A 355 -10.25 5.19 -33.74
C THR A 355 -9.83 6.60 -33.38
N LEU A 356 -10.05 6.97 -32.15
CA LEU A 356 -9.60 8.22 -31.58
C LEU A 356 -8.27 7.99 -30.87
N TYR A 357 -7.27 8.74 -31.25
CA TYR A 357 -6.02 8.82 -30.53
C TYR A 357 -6.00 10.12 -29.75
N ALA A 358 -6.20 10.02 -28.46
CA ALA A 358 -6.01 11.17 -27.62
C ALA A 358 -4.54 11.21 -27.18
N PRO A 359 -4.04 12.35 -27.00
CA PRO A 359 -4.74 13.65 -26.93
C PRO A 359 -4.28 14.65 -27.96
N LYS A 360 -3.84 14.24 -29.13
CA LYS A 360 -3.27 15.17 -30.10
C LYS A 360 -4.15 16.40 -30.34
N GLU A 361 -5.46 16.23 -30.28
CA GLU A 361 -6.40 17.35 -30.52
C GLU A 361 -6.70 18.17 -29.26
N ASN A 362 -6.50 17.57 -28.08
CA ASN A 362 -6.66 18.24 -26.78
C ASN A 362 -5.32 18.59 -26.11
N LEU A 363 -4.19 18.22 -26.70
CA LEU A 363 -2.83 18.58 -26.27
C LEU A 363 -2.61 20.10 -26.18
N ALA A 364 -3.45 20.89 -26.81
CA ALA A 364 -3.43 22.33 -26.61
C ALA A 364 -3.68 22.76 -25.17
N LYS A 365 -4.21 21.86 -24.34
CA LYS A 365 -4.49 22.11 -22.92
C LYS A 365 -3.38 21.60 -21.99
N SER A 366 -2.58 20.60 -22.38
CA SER A 366 -1.44 20.15 -21.58
C SER A 366 -0.47 19.27 -22.38
N GLU A 367 0.83 19.43 -22.15
CA GLU A 367 1.90 18.62 -22.72
C GLU A 367 2.03 17.24 -22.06
N TYR A 368 1.27 16.97 -21.01
CA TYR A 368 1.42 15.80 -20.13
C TYR A 368 0.24 14.82 -20.17
N ILE A 369 -0.66 14.94 -21.11
CA ILE A 369 -1.81 14.04 -21.23
C ILE A 369 -1.48 12.90 -22.17
N GLY A 370 -1.05 11.77 -21.63
CA GLY A 370 -1.01 10.48 -22.31
C GLY A 370 -1.87 9.50 -21.56
N ASP A 371 -1.48 9.16 -20.36
CA ASP A 371 -2.26 8.32 -19.47
C ASP A 371 -3.23 9.15 -18.63
N LEU A 372 -4.50 8.78 -18.71
CA LEU A 372 -5.56 9.58 -18.12
C LEU A 372 -5.65 9.45 -16.58
N ARG A 373 -5.00 8.44 -15.98
CA ARG A 373 -4.97 8.27 -14.51
C ARG A 373 -4.31 9.45 -13.81
N LEU A 374 -3.38 10.13 -14.47
CA LEU A 374 -2.74 11.33 -13.92
C LEU A 374 -3.75 12.46 -13.64
N GLY A 375 -4.84 12.54 -14.40
CA GLY A 375 -5.89 13.55 -14.21
C GLY A 375 -6.59 13.48 -12.85
N THR A 376 -6.44 12.39 -12.09
CA THR A 376 -6.98 12.26 -10.72
C THR A 376 -6.08 12.87 -9.65
N ILE A 377 -4.83 13.15 -9.99
CA ILE A 377 -3.81 13.63 -9.05
C ILE A 377 -3.14 14.93 -9.49
N TYR A 378 -3.39 15.40 -10.69
CA TYR A 378 -2.73 16.57 -11.25
C TYR A 378 -3.69 17.43 -12.09
N ASP A 379 -3.79 18.71 -11.76
CA ASP A 379 -4.57 19.66 -12.54
C ASP A 379 -3.67 20.45 -13.50
N TYR A 380 -3.77 20.12 -14.76
CA TYR A 380 -3.00 20.76 -15.82
C TYR A 380 -3.38 22.23 -16.07
N SER A 381 -4.60 22.63 -15.73
CA SER A 381 -5.05 24.00 -15.95
C SER A 381 -4.33 24.98 -15.04
N ALA A 382 -4.01 24.55 -13.84
CA ALA A 382 -3.31 25.35 -12.85
C ALA A 382 -1.87 25.70 -13.26
N GLU A 383 -1.18 24.79 -13.95
CA GLU A 383 0.20 25.01 -14.43
C GLU A 383 0.23 26.11 -15.52
N LYS A 384 -0.73 26.13 -16.42
CA LYS A 384 -0.82 27.16 -17.49
C LYS A 384 -1.07 28.55 -16.96
N GLU A 385 -1.71 28.67 -15.82
CA GLU A 385 -1.96 29.95 -15.16
C GLU A 385 -0.79 30.42 -14.29
N GLY A 386 0.34 29.70 -14.29
CA GLY A 386 1.50 29.99 -13.45
C GLY A 386 1.27 29.72 -11.97
N ARG A 387 0.24 28.98 -11.62
CA ARG A 387 -0.04 28.51 -10.28
C ARG A 387 0.67 27.18 -10.05
N PHE A 388 0.94 26.88 -8.80
CA PHE A 388 1.37 25.52 -8.47
C PHE A 388 0.28 24.52 -8.84
N PRO A 389 0.65 23.34 -9.40
CA PRO A 389 -0.32 22.31 -9.66
C PRO A 389 -1.10 22.03 -8.39
N ARG A 390 -2.37 22.22 -8.45
CA ARG A 390 -3.27 21.86 -7.37
C ARG A 390 -3.81 20.49 -7.65
N VAL A 391 -3.92 19.73 -6.63
CA VAL A 391 -4.70 18.54 -6.66
C VAL A 391 -6.17 18.99 -6.70
N SER A 392 -6.77 18.97 -7.90
CA SER A 392 -8.18 19.27 -8.14
C SER A 392 -8.70 20.65 -7.65
N GLU A 393 -8.50 21.71 -8.45
CA GLU A 393 -8.98 23.07 -8.11
C GLU A 393 -10.49 23.18 -7.93
N GLU A 394 -11.28 22.46 -8.73
CA GLU A 394 -12.73 22.62 -8.75
C GLU A 394 -13.45 21.98 -7.56
N ARG A 395 -12.82 21.05 -6.83
CA ARG A 395 -13.49 20.28 -5.79
C ARG A 395 -12.84 20.31 -4.42
N GLN A 396 -11.72 20.97 -4.25
CA GLN A 396 -10.99 21.02 -2.99
C GLN A 396 -10.58 19.61 -2.45
N SER A 397 -10.58 18.60 -3.31
CA SER A 397 -10.27 17.23 -2.92
C SER A 397 -9.37 16.55 -3.93
N PHE A 398 -8.44 15.78 -3.43
CA PHE A 398 -7.68 14.82 -4.19
C PHE A 398 -8.60 13.65 -4.51
N ASP A 399 -8.91 13.45 -5.78
CA ASP A 399 -9.97 12.51 -6.15
C ASP A 399 -9.60 11.04 -5.88
N LYS A 400 -8.31 10.74 -5.79
CA LYS A 400 -7.82 9.42 -5.42
C LYS A 400 -8.06 9.08 -3.93
N TYR A 401 -8.10 10.09 -3.07
CA TYR A 401 -8.47 9.95 -1.65
C TYR A 401 -9.76 10.75 -1.41
N PRO A 402 -10.88 10.11 -1.11
CA PRO A 402 -12.14 10.82 -0.85
C PRO A 402 -12.01 11.79 0.32
N THR A 403 -12.80 12.85 0.31
CA THR A 403 -12.78 13.95 1.30
C THR A 403 -12.89 13.49 2.75
N ASN A 404 -13.46 12.32 2.96
CA ASN A 404 -13.58 11.69 4.27
C ASN A 404 -12.64 10.49 4.28
N ALA A 405 -11.35 10.66 4.37
CA ALA A 405 -10.40 9.55 4.38
C ALA A 405 -10.68 8.57 5.54
N ASP A 406 -11.81 7.87 5.43
CA ASP A 406 -12.36 6.95 6.44
C ASP A 406 -11.52 5.67 6.56
N GLY A 407 -10.51 5.54 5.72
CA GLY A 407 -9.59 4.42 5.76
C GLY A 407 -8.42 4.55 4.81
N VAL A 408 -7.37 3.81 5.11
CA VAL A 408 -6.16 3.69 4.28
C VAL A 408 -6.13 2.31 3.64
N THR A 409 -6.18 2.25 2.32
CA THR A 409 -6.22 1.00 1.56
C THR A 409 -4.91 0.22 1.73
N ILE A 410 -5.02 -1.07 2.04
CA ILE A 410 -3.90 -2.02 2.11
C ILE A 410 -3.82 -2.81 0.80
N TYR A 411 -4.95 -3.33 0.34
CA TYR A 411 -5.06 -4.13 -0.88
C TYR A 411 -6.19 -3.63 -1.76
N ARG A 412 -5.93 -3.58 -3.06
CA ARG A 412 -6.95 -3.40 -4.08
C ARG A 412 -6.68 -4.31 -5.29
N THR A 413 -7.73 -4.63 -6.01
CA THR A 413 -7.72 -5.66 -7.07
C THR A 413 -6.63 -5.44 -8.10
N ASN A 414 -6.47 -4.22 -8.61
CA ASN A 414 -5.50 -3.95 -9.68
C ASN A 414 -4.05 -4.11 -9.24
N MET A 415 -3.74 -3.78 -7.99
CA MET A 415 -2.39 -4.03 -7.46
C MET A 415 -2.10 -5.51 -7.31
N VAL A 416 -3.12 -6.33 -6.99
CA VAL A 416 -2.96 -7.79 -6.97
C VAL A 416 -2.69 -8.30 -8.39
N TYR A 417 -3.40 -7.81 -9.41
CA TYR A 417 -3.13 -8.18 -10.81
C TYR A 417 -1.73 -7.78 -11.27
N LEU A 418 -1.24 -6.59 -10.91
CA LEU A 418 0.10 -6.14 -11.28
C LEU A 418 1.20 -6.98 -10.61
N ARG A 419 1.01 -7.33 -9.33
CA ARG A 419 1.92 -8.23 -8.61
C ARG A 419 1.86 -9.65 -9.16
N TYR A 420 0.69 -10.10 -9.57
CA TYR A 420 0.53 -11.38 -10.27
C TYR A 420 1.27 -11.37 -11.61
N ALA A 421 1.16 -10.29 -12.41
CA ALA A 421 1.94 -10.14 -13.64
C ALA A 421 3.46 -10.16 -13.35
N GLU A 422 3.92 -9.50 -12.29
CA GLU A 422 5.32 -9.56 -11.86
C GLU A 422 5.74 -10.98 -11.50
N ALA A 423 4.92 -11.71 -10.74
CA ALA A 423 5.19 -13.09 -10.35
C ALA A 423 5.27 -14.02 -11.57
N LEU A 424 4.32 -13.92 -12.50
CA LEU A 424 4.34 -14.66 -13.76
C LEU A 424 5.62 -14.37 -14.56
N ASN A 425 5.94 -13.11 -14.76
CA ASN A 425 7.13 -12.72 -15.52
C ASN A 425 8.40 -13.32 -14.92
N ARG A 426 8.56 -13.18 -13.60
CA ARG A 426 9.72 -13.70 -12.87
C ARG A 426 9.75 -15.23 -12.78
N ALA A 427 8.60 -15.90 -12.88
CA ALA A 427 8.50 -17.35 -13.00
C ALA A 427 8.85 -17.87 -14.41
N GLY A 428 9.10 -16.96 -15.38
CA GLY A 428 9.49 -17.31 -16.74
C GLY A 428 8.33 -17.34 -17.74
N TYR A 429 7.25 -16.60 -17.47
CA TYR A 429 6.06 -16.49 -18.30
C TYR A 429 5.81 -15.03 -18.75
N PRO A 430 6.72 -14.41 -19.53
CA PRO A 430 6.62 -12.99 -19.89
C PRO A 430 5.44 -12.68 -20.82
N GLN A 431 5.01 -13.59 -21.68
CA GLN A 431 3.85 -13.38 -22.54
C GLN A 431 2.55 -13.36 -21.73
N SER A 432 2.44 -14.27 -20.77
CA SER A 432 1.31 -14.33 -19.83
C SER A 432 1.24 -13.06 -18.96
N ALA A 433 2.38 -12.62 -18.44
CA ALA A 433 2.48 -11.37 -17.71
C ALA A 433 2.07 -10.15 -18.55
N PHE A 434 2.54 -10.09 -19.80
CA PHE A 434 2.15 -9.04 -20.74
C PHE A 434 0.66 -9.08 -21.08
N ALA A 435 0.07 -10.27 -21.18
CA ALA A 435 -1.37 -10.42 -21.40
C ALA A 435 -2.18 -9.82 -20.23
N VAL A 436 -1.74 -10.01 -18.98
CA VAL A 436 -2.35 -9.34 -17.82
C VAL A 436 -2.29 -7.82 -17.97
N LEU A 437 -1.18 -7.28 -18.44
CA LEU A 437 -1.05 -5.82 -18.62
C LEU A 437 -1.96 -5.30 -19.73
N LYS A 438 -1.95 -5.94 -20.89
CA LYS A 438 -2.57 -5.38 -22.10
C LYS A 438 -3.98 -5.89 -22.39
N TYR A 439 -4.22 -7.19 -22.26
CA TYR A 439 -5.42 -7.82 -22.81
C TYR A 439 -6.37 -8.40 -21.77
N GLY A 440 -5.88 -8.73 -20.57
CA GLY A 440 -6.55 -9.62 -19.63
C GLY A 440 -6.31 -11.09 -19.99
N LEU A 441 -6.72 -11.99 -19.09
CA LEU A 441 -6.57 -13.44 -19.26
C LEU A 441 -7.94 -14.08 -19.44
N TYR A 442 -8.38 -14.26 -20.67
CA TYR A 442 -9.53 -15.07 -21.02
C TYR A 442 -9.19 -15.92 -22.25
N ASP A 443 -9.92 -17.01 -22.49
CA ASP A 443 -9.55 -18.05 -23.42
C ASP A 443 -9.10 -17.57 -24.80
N ASP A 444 -9.85 -16.66 -25.42
CA ASP A 444 -9.50 -16.12 -26.73
C ASP A 444 -8.16 -15.38 -26.74
N ILE A 445 -7.85 -14.67 -25.65
CA ILE A 445 -6.59 -13.94 -25.49
C ILE A 445 -5.44 -14.90 -25.22
N VAL A 446 -5.63 -15.84 -24.29
CA VAL A 446 -4.64 -16.86 -23.96
C VAL A 446 -4.26 -17.65 -25.22
N ASN A 447 -5.24 -18.06 -26.02
CA ASN A 447 -5.00 -18.82 -27.26
C ASN A 447 -4.40 -17.98 -28.39
N LYS A 448 -4.68 -16.69 -28.44
CA LYS A 448 -4.23 -15.80 -29.52
C LYS A 448 -2.84 -15.20 -29.29
N TRP A 449 -2.51 -14.84 -28.06
CA TRP A 449 -1.37 -13.97 -27.73
C TRP A 449 -0.28 -14.63 -26.91
N ILE A 450 -0.53 -15.82 -26.34
CA ILE A 450 0.46 -16.60 -25.60
C ILE A 450 0.78 -17.84 -26.42
N ASP A 451 2.04 -18.06 -26.74
CA ASP A 451 2.44 -19.25 -27.52
C ASP A 451 2.17 -20.57 -26.76
N GLU A 452 2.02 -21.64 -27.51
CA GLU A 452 1.65 -22.95 -26.97
C GLU A 452 2.65 -23.43 -25.90
N THR A 453 3.94 -23.20 -26.13
CA THR A 453 5.00 -23.60 -25.19
C THR A 453 4.92 -22.88 -23.86
N GLU A 454 4.58 -21.59 -23.84
CA GLU A 454 4.40 -20.86 -22.61
C GLU A 454 3.08 -21.25 -21.93
N ARG A 455 1.99 -21.45 -22.70
CA ARG A 455 0.71 -21.92 -22.16
C ARG A 455 0.85 -23.26 -21.44
N GLU A 456 1.51 -24.23 -22.08
CA GLU A 456 1.77 -25.55 -21.48
C GLU A 456 2.63 -25.44 -20.21
N ALA A 457 3.65 -24.59 -20.24
CA ALA A 457 4.55 -24.39 -19.09
C ALA A 457 3.89 -23.63 -17.92
N ALA A 458 3.03 -22.65 -18.22
CA ALA A 458 2.30 -21.88 -17.21
C ALA A 458 1.13 -22.70 -16.61
N GLY A 459 0.49 -23.54 -17.44
CA GLY A 459 -0.55 -24.46 -16.99
C GLY A 459 -1.65 -23.74 -16.19
N ASN A 460 -1.95 -24.27 -15.02
CA ASN A 460 -3.02 -23.74 -14.16
C ASN A 460 -2.80 -22.30 -13.69
N LEU A 461 -1.61 -21.74 -13.84
CA LEU A 461 -1.37 -20.35 -13.41
C LEU A 461 -2.11 -19.31 -14.25
N ILE A 462 -2.51 -19.67 -15.48
CA ILE A 462 -3.23 -18.78 -16.41
C ILE A 462 -4.60 -19.33 -16.81
N ASP A 463 -5.02 -20.40 -16.17
CA ASP A 463 -6.31 -21.04 -16.39
C ASP A 463 -7.32 -20.52 -15.38
N PHE A 464 -8.23 -19.66 -15.84
CA PHE A 464 -9.32 -19.13 -15.03
C PHE A 464 -10.65 -19.74 -15.49
N ASP A 465 -11.55 -20.02 -14.56
CA ASP A 465 -12.86 -20.56 -14.86
C ASP A 465 -13.58 -19.67 -15.89
N ILE A 466 -14.02 -20.32 -16.93
CA ILE A 466 -14.66 -19.75 -18.13
C ILE A 466 -15.76 -18.73 -17.79
N ASP A 467 -16.60 -19.00 -16.80
CA ASP A 467 -17.73 -18.14 -16.47
C ASP A 467 -17.31 -16.77 -15.87
N LEU A 468 -16.13 -16.67 -15.30
CA LEU A 468 -15.63 -15.45 -14.68
C LEU A 468 -14.85 -14.55 -15.65
N PHE A 469 -14.16 -15.14 -16.63
CA PHE A 469 -13.21 -14.46 -17.50
C PHE A 469 -13.58 -14.47 -18.99
N THR A 470 -14.55 -15.28 -19.43
CA THR A 470 -14.91 -15.44 -20.85
C THR A 470 -15.75 -14.36 -21.45
N GLN A 471 -16.34 -13.52 -20.64
CA GLN A 471 -17.13 -12.45 -21.24
C GLN A 471 -16.19 -11.33 -21.66
N ASN A 472 -16.39 -10.77 -22.83
CA ASN A 472 -15.71 -9.64 -23.49
C ASN A 472 -15.41 -8.41 -22.60
N ASN A 473 -15.39 -8.56 -21.30
CA ASN A 473 -15.32 -7.53 -20.28
C ASN A 473 -13.98 -7.51 -19.54
N THR A 474 -13.09 -8.48 -19.72
CA THR A 474 -11.76 -8.45 -19.15
C THR A 474 -10.82 -7.66 -20.06
N GLN A 475 -10.12 -6.71 -19.47
CA GLN A 475 -9.09 -5.94 -20.14
C GLN A 475 -7.87 -5.88 -19.28
N GLY A 476 -6.72 -5.67 -19.92
CA GLY A 476 -5.49 -5.42 -19.21
C GLY A 476 -5.53 -4.12 -18.41
N ILE A 477 -4.68 -4.04 -17.41
CA ILE A 477 -4.56 -2.87 -16.52
C ILE A 477 -4.23 -1.59 -17.30
N HIS A 478 -3.40 -1.71 -18.34
CA HIS A 478 -3.00 -0.59 -19.20
C HIS A 478 -4.20 0.16 -19.81
N ALA A 479 -5.24 -0.57 -20.18
CA ALA A 479 -6.46 0.03 -20.75
C ALA A 479 -7.18 1.00 -19.80
N ARG A 480 -6.89 0.94 -18.52
CA ARG A 480 -7.48 1.86 -17.53
C ARG A 480 -7.05 3.32 -17.75
N GLY A 481 -5.80 3.53 -18.15
CA GLY A 481 -5.28 4.86 -18.43
C GLY A 481 -5.15 5.17 -19.92
N SER A 482 -4.97 4.14 -20.75
CA SER A 482 -4.66 4.27 -22.17
C SER A 482 -5.83 3.93 -23.12
N GLY A 483 -7.00 3.59 -22.58
CA GLY A 483 -8.20 3.30 -23.38
C GLY A 483 -8.24 1.88 -23.94
N ASN A 484 -8.63 1.73 -25.22
CA ASN A 484 -8.77 0.41 -25.83
C ASN A 484 -7.42 -0.17 -26.23
N SER A 485 -7.00 -1.24 -25.57
CA SER A 485 -5.71 -1.92 -25.80
C SER A 485 -5.50 -2.41 -27.23
N GLU A 486 -6.56 -2.74 -27.98
CA GLU A 486 -6.44 -3.22 -29.36
C GLU A 486 -5.91 -2.18 -30.34
N CYS A 487 -6.21 -0.93 -30.10
CA CYS A 487 -5.74 0.15 -30.98
C CYS A 487 -4.38 0.73 -30.55
N ASP A 488 -3.85 0.37 -29.39
CA ASP A 488 -2.50 0.78 -28.98
C ASP A 488 -1.45 -0.10 -29.69
N THR A 489 -0.87 0.45 -30.74
CA THR A 489 0.17 -0.21 -31.54
C THR A 489 1.58 -0.01 -31.00
N LEU A 490 1.76 0.82 -29.96
CA LEU A 490 3.06 1.10 -29.35
C LEU A 490 3.30 0.26 -28.10
N TYR A 491 2.27 -0.05 -27.35
CA TYR A 491 2.36 -0.93 -26.19
C TYR A 491 2.28 -2.40 -26.64
N VAL A 492 3.44 -2.95 -26.98
CA VAL A 492 3.57 -4.28 -27.57
C VAL A 492 4.56 -5.14 -26.80
N LEU A 493 4.31 -6.46 -26.83
CA LEU A 493 5.25 -7.42 -26.27
C LEU A 493 6.62 -7.27 -26.97
N PRO A 494 7.72 -7.07 -26.25
CA PRO A 494 9.04 -6.99 -26.83
C PRO A 494 9.40 -8.25 -27.65
N GLN A 495 9.80 -8.03 -28.89
CA GLN A 495 10.23 -9.11 -29.80
C GLN A 495 11.71 -8.93 -30.16
N PRO A 496 12.51 -10.00 -30.15
CA PRO A 496 13.88 -9.94 -30.61
C PRO A 496 13.95 -9.67 -32.13
N ALA A 497 14.95 -8.91 -32.54
CA ALA A 497 15.15 -8.58 -33.96
C ALA A 497 15.51 -9.80 -34.83
N ILE A 498 15.97 -10.88 -34.21
CA ILE A 498 16.35 -12.13 -34.84
C ILE A 498 15.63 -13.27 -34.11
N GLU A 499 15.35 -14.34 -34.83
CA GLU A 499 14.80 -15.56 -34.24
C GLU A 499 15.81 -16.15 -33.23
N LEU A 500 15.33 -16.50 -32.05
CA LEU A 500 16.16 -17.07 -30.99
C LEU A 500 16.09 -18.59 -31.01
N ASN A 501 17.17 -19.23 -30.56
CA ASN A 501 17.34 -20.67 -30.72
C ASN A 501 16.51 -21.54 -29.76
N SER A 502 16.04 -20.94 -28.68
CA SER A 502 15.26 -21.65 -27.65
C SER A 502 14.24 -20.76 -26.96
N ARG A 503 13.23 -21.39 -26.35
CA ARG A 503 12.28 -20.71 -25.46
C ARG A 503 13.00 -19.95 -24.34
N GLN A 504 14.04 -20.55 -23.77
CA GLN A 504 14.79 -19.91 -22.68
C GLN A 504 15.46 -18.62 -23.14
N ASP A 505 15.99 -18.57 -24.37
CA ASP A 505 16.58 -17.35 -24.92
C ASP A 505 15.51 -16.26 -25.13
N THR A 506 14.32 -16.65 -25.58
CA THR A 506 13.18 -15.74 -25.72
C THR A 506 12.74 -15.19 -24.36
N VAL A 507 12.60 -16.05 -23.35
CA VAL A 507 12.28 -15.64 -21.98
C VAL A 507 13.35 -14.70 -21.41
N ASN A 508 14.63 -15.05 -21.58
CA ASN A 508 15.73 -14.20 -21.09
C ASN A 508 15.75 -12.83 -21.76
N TYR A 509 15.32 -12.74 -23.02
CA TYR A 509 15.18 -11.47 -23.73
C TYR A 509 13.96 -10.67 -23.24
N GLN A 510 12.80 -11.32 -23.16
CA GLN A 510 11.52 -10.64 -22.86
C GLN A 510 11.38 -10.25 -21.38
N MET A 511 11.81 -11.12 -20.48
CA MET A 511 11.56 -10.98 -19.04
C MET A 511 12.03 -9.63 -18.46
N PRO A 512 13.26 -9.13 -18.69
CA PRO A 512 13.68 -7.84 -18.16
C PRO A 512 12.88 -6.66 -18.75
N LEU A 513 12.49 -6.75 -20.03
CA LEU A 513 11.75 -5.70 -20.72
C LEU A 513 10.28 -5.67 -20.27
N VAL A 514 9.66 -6.82 -20.10
CA VAL A 514 8.30 -6.94 -19.55
C VAL A 514 8.29 -6.52 -18.07
N GLU A 515 9.35 -6.82 -17.30
CA GLU A 515 9.47 -6.35 -15.92
C GLU A 515 9.47 -4.81 -15.87
N ASP A 516 10.19 -4.13 -16.76
CA ASP A 516 10.20 -2.68 -16.84
C ASP A 516 8.79 -2.13 -17.22
N MET A 517 8.05 -2.82 -18.09
CA MET A 517 6.66 -2.47 -18.42
C MET A 517 5.73 -2.64 -17.21
N ILE A 518 5.89 -3.70 -16.43
CA ILE A 518 5.11 -3.94 -15.20
C ILE A 518 5.37 -2.81 -14.19
N ILE A 519 6.63 -2.47 -13.95
CA ILE A 519 7.02 -1.43 -13.01
C ILE A 519 6.57 -0.03 -13.47
N TYR A 520 6.55 0.19 -14.78
CA TYR A 520 5.96 1.39 -15.38
C TYR A 520 4.44 1.46 -15.13
N GLU A 521 3.74 0.35 -15.34
CA GLU A 521 2.31 0.25 -15.10
C GLU A 521 1.95 0.40 -13.62
N MET A 522 2.76 -0.18 -12.72
CA MET A 522 2.64 0.01 -11.27
C MET A 522 2.81 1.49 -10.88
N ALA A 523 3.70 2.22 -11.55
CA ALA A 523 3.88 3.65 -11.31
C ALA A 523 2.63 4.47 -11.64
N LEU A 524 2.00 4.22 -12.79
CA LEU A 524 0.81 4.95 -13.23
C LEU A 524 -0.43 4.56 -12.41
N GLU A 525 -0.59 3.27 -12.11
CA GLU A 525 -1.73 2.75 -11.37
C GLU A 525 -1.64 3.06 -9.88
N GLY A 526 -0.47 2.86 -9.28
CA GLY A 526 -0.22 2.93 -7.85
C GLY A 526 0.28 4.27 -7.31
N ALA A 527 0.43 5.31 -8.15
CA ALA A 527 0.92 6.61 -7.71
C ALA A 527 0.13 7.15 -6.52
N PHE A 528 0.81 7.64 -5.50
CA PHE A 528 0.27 8.12 -4.23
C PHE A 528 -0.38 7.05 -3.32
N GLU A 529 -0.10 5.76 -3.55
CA GLU A 529 -0.65 4.66 -2.74
C GLU A 529 0.38 3.97 -1.84
N GLY A 530 1.64 4.39 -1.89
CA GLY A 530 2.67 3.90 -0.96
C GLY A 530 3.50 2.72 -1.47
N TYR A 531 3.37 2.36 -2.75
CA TYR A 531 4.04 1.16 -3.27
C TYR A 531 5.37 1.46 -3.97
N ARG A 532 5.51 2.64 -4.56
CA ARG A 532 6.55 2.92 -5.56
C ARG A 532 7.98 2.66 -5.11
N PHE A 533 8.38 3.11 -3.93
CA PHE A 533 9.72 2.87 -3.42
C PHE A 533 10.02 1.37 -3.28
N TYR A 534 9.05 0.63 -2.77
CA TYR A 534 9.19 -0.81 -2.56
C TYR A 534 9.20 -1.59 -3.87
N ASP A 535 8.47 -1.14 -4.90
CA ASP A 535 8.52 -1.76 -6.23
C ASP A 535 9.90 -1.60 -6.86
N LEU A 536 10.48 -0.39 -6.81
CA LEU A 536 11.86 -0.14 -7.24
C LEU A 536 12.88 -0.94 -6.42
N MET A 537 12.70 -0.99 -5.09
CA MET A 537 13.57 -1.74 -4.18
C MET A 537 13.57 -3.24 -4.49
N ARG A 538 12.40 -3.81 -4.75
CA ARG A 538 12.26 -5.23 -5.06
C ARG A 538 12.98 -5.61 -6.34
N VAL A 539 12.86 -4.81 -7.40
CA VAL A 539 13.57 -5.04 -8.66
C VAL A 539 15.09 -4.84 -8.49
N ALA A 540 15.51 -3.77 -7.81
CA ALA A 540 16.92 -3.49 -7.56
C ALA A 540 17.59 -4.64 -6.79
N LEU A 541 16.94 -5.15 -5.74
CA LEU A 541 17.44 -6.30 -4.97
C LEU A 541 17.52 -7.56 -5.83
N ARG A 542 16.50 -7.84 -6.64
CA ARG A 542 16.48 -9.00 -7.52
C ARG A 542 17.58 -8.94 -8.58
N ARG A 543 17.75 -7.79 -9.25
CA ARG A 543 18.75 -7.62 -10.31
C ARG A 543 20.18 -7.49 -9.74
N GLY A 544 20.31 -7.23 -8.43
CA GLY A 544 21.59 -6.86 -7.81
C GLY A 544 22.10 -5.53 -8.34
N ASP A 545 21.21 -4.65 -8.79
CA ASP A 545 21.49 -3.37 -9.40
C ASP A 545 20.86 -2.22 -8.61
N ASN A 546 21.67 -1.59 -7.77
CA ASN A 546 21.21 -0.47 -6.96
C ASN A 546 20.88 0.79 -7.79
N ALA A 547 21.45 0.92 -9.01
CA ALA A 547 21.15 2.03 -9.90
C ALA A 547 19.69 2.00 -10.37
N TYR A 548 19.07 0.83 -10.47
CA TYR A 548 17.65 0.71 -10.83
C TYR A 548 16.73 1.51 -9.90
N LEU A 549 17.08 1.63 -8.62
CA LEU A 549 16.37 2.47 -7.65
C LEU A 549 16.96 3.88 -7.59
N ALA A 550 18.28 3.99 -7.56
CA ALA A 550 18.95 5.27 -7.29
C ALA A 550 18.77 6.28 -8.44
N ASP A 551 18.79 5.83 -9.70
CA ASP A 551 18.73 6.70 -10.86
C ASP A 551 17.36 7.42 -10.99
N PRO A 552 16.20 6.74 -11.01
CA PRO A 552 14.93 7.42 -11.13
C PRO A 552 14.62 8.33 -9.93
N ILE A 553 14.97 7.92 -8.72
CA ILE A 553 14.74 8.73 -7.51
C ILE A 553 15.58 10.00 -7.54
N SER A 554 16.85 9.91 -7.94
CA SER A 554 17.73 11.08 -8.03
C SER A 554 17.31 12.04 -9.16
N LEU A 555 16.69 11.53 -10.23
CA LEU A 555 16.25 12.31 -11.40
C LEU A 555 14.83 12.86 -11.28
N ARG A 556 14.04 12.47 -10.28
CA ARG A 556 12.59 12.71 -10.17
C ARG A 556 12.15 14.17 -10.39
N ASN A 557 13.02 15.14 -10.10
CA ASN A 557 12.74 16.57 -10.30
C ASN A 557 13.28 17.12 -11.64
N GLY A 558 13.74 16.25 -12.54
CA GLY A 558 14.22 16.60 -13.89
C GLY A 558 15.70 16.93 -13.98
N THR A 559 16.42 16.98 -12.86
CA THR A 559 17.89 17.11 -12.80
C THR A 559 18.43 16.11 -11.80
N VAL A 560 19.56 15.47 -12.14
CA VAL A 560 20.16 14.47 -11.25
C VAL A 560 20.66 15.12 -9.97
N ASP A 561 20.13 14.68 -8.83
CA ASP A 561 20.70 14.94 -7.51
C ASP A 561 21.84 13.93 -7.26
N ALA A 562 23.07 14.37 -7.50
CA ALA A 562 24.25 13.50 -7.42
C ALA A 562 24.52 13.01 -5.99
N GLU A 563 24.27 13.81 -4.96
CA GLU A 563 24.43 13.42 -3.55
C GLU A 563 23.43 12.32 -3.19
N LEU A 564 22.17 12.51 -3.55
CA LEU A 564 21.13 11.53 -3.33
C LEU A 564 21.39 10.22 -4.08
N ARG A 565 21.82 10.31 -5.35
CA ARG A 565 22.21 9.15 -6.15
C ARG A 565 23.32 8.34 -5.49
N GLU A 566 24.43 9.00 -5.12
CA GLU A 566 25.56 8.34 -4.44
C GLU A 566 25.11 7.66 -3.15
N LYS A 567 24.30 8.34 -2.35
CA LYS A 567 23.71 7.78 -1.13
C LYS A 567 22.93 6.50 -1.41
N LEU A 568 22.04 6.50 -2.41
CA LEU A 568 21.16 5.39 -2.73
C LEU A 568 21.87 4.23 -3.44
N MET A 569 23.08 4.43 -3.99
CA MET A 569 23.92 3.33 -4.47
C MET A 569 24.37 2.39 -3.35
N ASN A 570 24.27 2.81 -2.08
CA ASN A 570 24.41 1.91 -0.94
C ASN A 570 23.03 1.53 -0.39
N LYS A 571 22.67 0.24 -0.50
CA LYS A 571 21.37 -0.29 -0.06
C LYS A 571 21.08 -0.10 1.44
N GLU A 572 22.10 0.04 2.29
CA GLU A 572 21.89 0.31 3.72
C GLU A 572 21.16 1.65 3.95
N ASN A 573 21.30 2.59 3.04
CA ASN A 573 20.62 3.88 3.09
C ASN A 573 19.14 3.83 2.62
N TRP A 574 18.67 2.67 2.17
CA TRP A 574 17.27 2.49 1.78
C TRP A 574 16.36 2.32 2.99
N TYR A 575 16.92 1.99 4.14
CA TYR A 575 16.19 1.70 5.37
C TYR A 575 16.22 2.87 6.34
N LEU A 576 15.18 2.97 7.17
CA LEU A 576 15.15 3.95 8.23
C LEU A 576 16.08 3.54 9.37
N PRO A 577 16.69 4.53 10.08
CA PRO A 577 17.54 4.23 11.22
C PRO A 577 16.72 3.63 12.36
N LEU A 578 17.25 2.58 12.98
CA LEU A 578 16.72 2.03 14.22
C LEU A 578 17.02 3.00 15.37
N ARG A 579 16.05 3.13 16.26
CA ARG A 579 16.16 3.98 17.46
C ARG A 579 16.96 3.27 18.55
#